data_4862c811bf92ab621c27d8ebb99f484a
#
_entry.id   4862c811bf92ab621c27d8ebb99f484a
#
_cell.length_a   1.000
_cell.length_b   1.000
_cell.length_c   1.000
_cell.angle_alpha   90.00
_cell.angle_beta   90.00
_cell.angle_gamma   90.00
#
_symmetry.space_group_name_H-M   'P 1'
#
loop_
_entity.id
_entity.type
_entity.pdbx_description
1 polymer ?
#
loop_
_entity_poly.entity_id
_entity_poly.type
_entity_poly.pdbx_seq_one_letter_code
_entity_poly.pdbx_strand_id
1 'polypeptide(L)'
;STLTTRIKKQEQLRMESEKEKMRANLLRAVSHDLRTPLTSIYGACSTVIENYDSLDKEKTIKLLGEACSDAQWLTRMVENLLSVTRIDSEKVTVQKTPTVLDELLDTVLVKFRKRYPEIPVELETPDAFIVIPMDSMLIQQVLMNLLENAALHAEGMTKLTLKVFTVGNRAVFEVTDNGCGIPRERLKTLFSGTDPDVPADSRKHGMGIGLSVCAAIIKAHGGEIKAESRLGEGTTIRFWLETEEIEMEDAEDEQ
;
A
#
# COMPACT_ATOMS: atom_id res chain seq x y z
N SER A 1 -16.34 31.83 -29.28
CA SER A 1 -16.52 30.37 -29.15
C SER A 1 -15.33 29.54 -29.67
N THR A 2 -14.66 29.97 -30.76
CA THR A 2 -13.50 29.21 -31.33
C THR A 2 -12.24 29.27 -30.45
N LEU A 3 -12.01 30.35 -29.74
CA LEU A 3 -10.83 30.51 -28.86
C LEU A 3 -10.92 29.59 -27.62
N THR A 4 -12.08 29.53 -27.00
CA THR A 4 -12.36 28.68 -25.83
C THR A 4 -12.22 27.19 -26.16
N THR A 5 -12.63 26.80 -27.37
CA THR A 5 -12.50 25.39 -27.84
C THR A 5 -11.04 25.03 -28.11
N ARG A 6 -10.24 25.98 -28.64
CA ARG A 6 -8.80 25.78 -28.84
C ARG A 6 -8.04 25.67 -27.54
N ILE A 7 -8.34 26.53 -26.55
CA ILE A 7 -7.72 26.45 -25.21
C ILE A 7 -8.03 25.12 -24.54
N LYS A 8 -9.30 24.69 -24.52
CA LYS A 8 -9.69 23.40 -23.96
C LYS A 8 -8.98 22.23 -24.64
N LYS A 9 -8.88 22.25 -25.97
CA LYS A 9 -8.18 21.20 -26.73
C LYS A 9 -6.68 21.18 -26.43
N GLN A 10 -6.06 22.34 -26.25
CA GLN A 10 -4.64 22.46 -25.91
C GLN A 10 -4.35 22.01 -24.49
N GLU A 11 -5.23 22.33 -23.51
CA GLU A 11 -5.15 21.81 -22.15
C GLU A 11 -5.31 20.27 -22.12
N GLN A 12 -6.26 19.74 -22.88
CA GLN A 12 -6.48 18.30 -22.95
C GLN A 12 -5.26 17.55 -23.52
N LEU A 13 -4.67 18.06 -24.61
CA LEU A 13 -3.45 17.50 -25.20
C LEU A 13 -2.23 17.62 -24.26
N ARG A 14 -2.16 18.69 -23.48
CA ARG A 14 -1.12 18.87 -22.47
C ARG A 14 -1.27 17.86 -21.34
N MET A 15 -2.47 17.67 -20.82
CA MET A 15 -2.77 16.67 -19.79
C MET A 15 -2.48 15.23 -20.28
N GLU A 16 -2.86 14.90 -21.52
CA GLU A 16 -2.52 13.59 -22.13
C GLU A 16 -1.00 13.40 -22.26
N SER A 17 -0.27 14.42 -22.71
CA SER A 17 1.19 14.36 -22.82
C SER A 17 1.88 14.24 -21.45
N GLU A 18 1.39 14.93 -20.42
CA GLU A 18 1.90 14.82 -19.05
C GLU A 18 1.60 13.42 -18.47
N LYS A 19 0.42 12.87 -18.74
CA LYS A 19 0.03 11.49 -18.34
C LYS A 19 0.91 10.44 -19.01
N GLU A 20 1.19 10.57 -20.32
CA GLU A 20 2.08 9.65 -21.04
C GLU A 20 3.54 9.72 -20.52
N LYS A 21 4.04 10.92 -20.25
CA LYS A 21 5.37 11.10 -19.64
C LYS A 21 5.45 10.47 -18.25
N MET A 22 4.44 10.67 -17.43
CA MET A 22 4.35 10.06 -16.11
C MET A 22 4.35 8.53 -16.21
N ARG A 23 3.55 7.96 -17.13
CA ARG A 23 3.49 6.52 -17.39
C ARG A 23 4.83 5.96 -17.87
N ALA A 24 5.51 6.64 -18.78
CA ALA A 24 6.82 6.24 -19.28
C ALA A 24 7.90 6.28 -18.17
N ASN A 25 7.87 7.32 -17.31
CA ASN A 25 8.78 7.43 -16.18
C ASN A 25 8.50 6.34 -15.13
N LEU A 26 7.23 6.06 -14.84
CA LEU A 26 6.83 4.97 -13.94
C LEU A 26 7.34 3.62 -14.45
N LEU A 27 7.12 3.30 -15.74
CA LEU A 27 7.59 2.04 -16.34
C LEU A 27 9.12 1.93 -16.32
N ARG A 28 9.84 3.04 -16.51
CA ARG A 28 11.31 3.06 -16.44
C ARG A 28 11.80 2.82 -15.00
N ALA A 29 11.20 3.49 -14.03
CA ALA A 29 11.49 3.30 -12.61
C ALA A 29 11.22 1.84 -12.20
N VAL A 30 10.04 1.32 -12.53
CA VAL A 30 9.65 -0.07 -12.27
C VAL A 30 10.64 -1.06 -12.89
N SER A 31 11.05 -0.85 -14.16
CA SER A 31 11.99 -1.75 -14.83
C SER A 31 13.36 -1.76 -14.18
N HIS A 32 13.84 -0.60 -13.73
CA HIS A 32 15.12 -0.48 -13.00
C HIS A 32 15.03 -1.24 -11.68
N ASP A 33 13.95 -1.05 -10.98
CA ASP A 33 13.75 -1.52 -9.61
C ASP A 33 13.42 -3.02 -9.54
N LEU A 34 12.83 -3.58 -10.62
CA LEU A 34 12.71 -5.04 -10.78
C LEU A 34 14.07 -5.70 -11.06
N ARG A 35 14.98 -5.01 -11.76
CA ARG A 35 16.28 -5.58 -12.15
C ARG A 35 17.18 -5.85 -10.95
N THR A 36 17.18 -4.97 -9.96
CA THR A 36 18.06 -5.08 -8.78
C THR A 36 17.83 -6.37 -7.99
N PRO A 37 16.61 -6.68 -7.50
CA PRO A 37 16.35 -7.93 -6.79
C PRO A 37 16.50 -9.17 -7.68
N LEU A 38 16.14 -9.08 -8.97
CA LEU A 38 16.39 -10.19 -9.91
C LEU A 38 17.87 -10.50 -10.03
N THR A 39 18.74 -9.48 -10.08
CA THR A 39 20.20 -9.67 -10.13
C THR A 39 20.71 -10.25 -8.82
N SER A 40 20.17 -9.82 -7.66
CA SER A 40 20.51 -10.37 -6.34
C SER A 40 20.12 -11.86 -6.24
N ILE A 41 18.88 -12.21 -6.61
CA ILE A 41 18.41 -13.60 -6.64
C ILE A 41 19.32 -14.47 -7.53
N TYR A 42 19.58 -13.99 -8.76
CA TYR A 42 20.42 -14.71 -9.69
C TYR A 42 21.84 -14.90 -9.13
N GLY A 43 22.43 -13.84 -8.56
CA GLY A 43 23.78 -13.89 -7.96
C GLY A 43 23.83 -14.85 -6.77
N ALA A 44 22.85 -14.83 -5.88
CA ALA A 44 22.78 -15.76 -4.75
C ALA A 44 22.68 -17.22 -5.21
N CYS A 45 21.78 -17.50 -6.17
CA CYS A 45 21.61 -18.84 -6.72
C CYS A 45 22.88 -19.32 -7.46
N SER A 46 23.50 -18.47 -8.31
CA SER A 46 24.73 -18.80 -9.02
C SER A 46 25.87 -19.09 -8.05
N THR A 47 26.03 -18.26 -7.00
CA THR A 47 27.07 -18.46 -5.99
C THR A 47 26.90 -19.81 -5.28
N VAL A 48 25.67 -20.18 -4.93
CA VAL A 48 25.40 -21.49 -4.30
C VAL A 48 25.70 -22.63 -5.25
N ILE A 49 25.31 -22.53 -6.53
CA ILE A 49 25.55 -23.60 -7.53
C ILE A 49 27.04 -23.75 -7.82
N GLU A 50 27.78 -22.64 -8.07
CA GLU A 50 29.19 -22.65 -8.44
C GLU A 50 30.11 -23.12 -7.29
N ASN A 51 29.68 -22.90 -6.04
CA ASN A 51 30.49 -23.18 -4.86
C ASN A 51 29.86 -24.25 -3.96
N TYR A 52 29.02 -25.12 -4.51
CA TYR A 52 28.23 -26.09 -3.75
C TYR A 52 29.05 -26.94 -2.75
N ASP A 53 30.23 -27.40 -3.17
CA ASP A 53 31.11 -28.24 -2.35
C ASP A 53 31.98 -27.46 -1.35
N SER A 54 32.09 -26.12 -1.51
CA SER A 54 32.97 -25.28 -0.69
C SER A 54 32.20 -24.33 0.25
N LEU A 55 30.92 -24.09 0.00
CA LEU A 55 30.08 -23.26 0.85
C LEU A 55 29.63 -24.03 2.10
N ASP A 56 29.83 -23.41 3.26
CA ASP A 56 29.26 -23.94 4.48
C ASP A 56 27.72 -23.78 4.50
N LYS A 57 27.07 -24.61 5.32
CA LYS A 57 25.61 -24.64 5.43
C LYS A 57 25.00 -23.30 5.84
N GLU A 58 25.68 -22.55 6.72
CA GLU A 58 25.21 -21.27 7.23
C GLU A 58 25.16 -20.21 6.15
N LYS A 59 26.24 -20.10 5.35
CA LYS A 59 26.30 -19.19 4.19
C LYS A 59 25.30 -19.56 3.11
N THR A 60 25.12 -20.85 2.85
CA THR A 60 24.12 -21.35 1.90
C THR A 60 22.71 -20.93 2.33
N ILE A 61 22.34 -21.16 3.60
CA ILE A 61 21.03 -20.76 4.13
C ILE A 61 20.84 -19.25 4.06
N LYS A 62 21.89 -18.46 4.37
CA LYS A 62 21.84 -17.00 4.29
C LYS A 62 21.58 -16.51 2.87
N LEU A 63 22.34 -16.99 1.87
CA LEU A 63 22.17 -16.61 0.46
C LEU A 63 20.79 -16.98 -0.08
N LEU A 64 20.32 -18.20 0.22
CA LEU A 64 18.99 -18.62 -0.19
C LEU A 64 17.88 -17.83 0.53
N GLY A 65 18.07 -17.48 1.81
CA GLY A 65 17.16 -16.61 2.55
C GLY A 65 17.04 -15.20 1.94
N GLU A 66 18.17 -14.61 1.55
CA GLU A 66 18.19 -13.32 0.83
C GLU A 66 17.45 -13.43 -0.51
N ALA A 67 17.71 -14.47 -1.30
CA ALA A 67 17.03 -14.71 -2.57
C ALA A 67 15.50 -14.89 -2.39
N CYS A 68 15.08 -15.63 -1.37
CA CYS A 68 13.66 -15.79 -1.05
C CYS A 68 13.00 -14.46 -0.65
N SER A 69 13.69 -13.63 0.14
CA SER A 69 13.21 -12.30 0.53
C SER A 69 13.02 -11.39 -0.67
N ASP A 70 13.99 -11.36 -1.59
CA ASP A 70 13.94 -10.58 -2.82
C ASP A 70 12.82 -11.07 -3.76
N ALA A 71 12.60 -12.39 -3.86
CA ALA A 71 11.50 -12.96 -4.64
C ALA A 71 10.12 -12.57 -4.06
N GLN A 72 9.96 -12.60 -2.75
CA GLN A 72 8.73 -12.15 -2.09
C GLN A 72 8.49 -10.65 -2.32
N TRP A 73 9.55 -9.85 -2.27
CA TRP A 73 9.46 -8.43 -2.57
C TRP A 73 9.01 -8.17 -4.01
N LEU A 74 9.56 -8.89 -5.01
CA LEU A 74 9.14 -8.82 -6.41
C LEU A 74 7.65 -9.17 -6.58
N THR A 75 7.18 -10.19 -5.91
CA THR A 75 5.76 -10.58 -5.96
C THR A 75 4.87 -9.44 -5.49
N ARG A 76 5.20 -8.80 -4.35
CA ARG A 76 4.46 -7.64 -3.85
C ARG A 76 4.48 -6.47 -4.83
N MET A 77 5.63 -6.22 -5.44
CA MET A 77 5.77 -5.13 -6.41
C MET A 77 4.89 -5.33 -7.64
N VAL A 78 4.82 -6.57 -8.16
CA VAL A 78 3.95 -6.92 -9.29
C VAL A 78 2.47 -6.77 -8.90
N GLU A 79 2.06 -7.23 -7.73
CA GLU A 79 0.69 -7.05 -7.22
C GLU A 79 0.31 -5.58 -7.13
N ASN A 80 1.19 -4.73 -6.60
CA ASN A 80 1.00 -3.29 -6.52
C ASN A 80 0.89 -2.64 -7.91
N LEU A 81 1.75 -3.05 -8.86
CA LEU A 81 1.73 -2.52 -10.22
C LEU A 81 0.44 -2.89 -10.97
N LEU A 82 -0.02 -4.14 -10.83
CA LEU A 82 -1.28 -4.59 -11.43
C LEU A 82 -2.47 -3.80 -10.90
N SER A 83 -2.44 -3.39 -9.65
CA SER A 83 -3.50 -2.56 -9.05
C SER A 83 -3.48 -1.13 -9.61
N VAL A 84 -2.30 -0.52 -9.81
CA VAL A 84 -2.18 0.79 -10.47
C VAL A 84 -2.68 0.72 -11.92
N THR A 85 -2.29 -0.31 -12.66
CA THR A 85 -2.73 -0.44 -14.07
C THR A 85 -4.23 -0.67 -14.21
N ARG A 86 -4.88 -1.29 -13.23
CA ARG A 86 -6.34 -1.39 -13.15
C ARG A 86 -7.00 -0.02 -12.93
N ILE A 87 -6.38 0.86 -12.14
CA ILE A 87 -6.91 2.19 -11.82
C ILE A 87 -6.67 3.20 -12.96
N ASP A 88 -5.60 3.02 -13.76
CA ASP A 88 -5.17 3.98 -14.79
C ASP A 88 -5.82 3.75 -16.17
N SER A 89 -6.54 2.63 -16.38
CA SER A 89 -7.34 2.45 -17.57
C SER A 89 -8.59 3.33 -17.49
N GLU A 90 -8.78 4.22 -18.46
CA GLU A 90 -9.82 5.27 -18.55
C GLU A 90 -11.29 4.85 -18.30
N LYS A 91 -11.53 3.62 -17.85
CA LYS A 91 -12.86 3.03 -17.59
C LYS A 91 -12.91 2.16 -16.33
N VAL A 92 -11.91 2.13 -15.46
CA VAL A 92 -12.05 1.37 -14.22
C VAL A 92 -12.80 2.20 -13.19
N THR A 93 -14.10 2.10 -13.28
CA THR A 93 -14.98 2.40 -12.16
C THR A 93 -14.68 1.38 -11.06
N VAL A 94 -14.18 1.86 -9.92
CA VAL A 94 -14.12 1.06 -8.70
C VAL A 94 -15.50 0.44 -8.48
N GLN A 95 -15.56 -0.88 -8.43
CA GLN A 95 -16.82 -1.59 -8.20
C GLN A 95 -17.13 -1.58 -6.70
N LYS A 96 -17.75 -0.50 -6.27
CA LYS A 96 -18.19 -0.38 -4.86
C LYS A 96 -19.35 -1.33 -4.61
N THR A 97 -19.12 -2.32 -3.77
CA THR A 97 -20.16 -3.21 -3.24
C THR A 97 -20.31 -3.00 -1.74
N PRO A 98 -21.52 -3.09 -1.18
CA PRO A 98 -21.70 -3.05 0.27
C PRO A 98 -20.83 -4.13 0.92
N THR A 99 -19.88 -3.73 1.74
CA THR A 99 -18.90 -4.63 2.39
C THR A 99 -19.00 -4.48 3.89
N VAL A 100 -19.19 -5.60 4.60
CA VAL A 100 -19.20 -5.64 6.06
C VAL A 100 -17.78 -5.38 6.58
N LEU A 101 -17.63 -4.40 7.47
CA LEU A 101 -16.34 -3.98 7.99
C LEU A 101 -15.59 -5.13 8.67
N ASP A 102 -16.27 -5.87 9.54
CA ASP A 102 -15.66 -6.96 10.33
C ASP A 102 -15.10 -8.07 9.42
N GLU A 103 -15.83 -8.46 8.37
CA GLU A 103 -15.37 -9.47 7.40
C GLU A 103 -14.10 -9.01 6.65
N LEU A 104 -14.04 -7.73 6.30
CA LEU A 104 -12.87 -7.13 5.68
C LEU A 104 -11.66 -7.20 6.61
N LEU A 105 -11.83 -6.74 7.86
CA LEU A 105 -10.76 -6.68 8.85
C LEU A 105 -10.26 -8.07 9.23
N ASP A 106 -11.15 -9.03 9.44
CA ASP A 106 -10.79 -10.43 9.71
C ASP A 106 -9.97 -11.01 8.58
N THR A 107 -10.39 -10.81 7.33
CA THR A 107 -9.65 -11.28 6.15
C THR A 107 -8.24 -10.70 6.11
N VAL A 108 -8.07 -9.40 6.36
CA VAL A 108 -6.77 -8.71 6.39
C VAL A 108 -5.90 -9.25 7.52
N LEU A 109 -6.43 -9.34 8.73
CA LEU A 109 -5.67 -9.78 9.91
C LEU A 109 -5.24 -11.25 9.81
N VAL A 110 -6.09 -12.13 9.27
CA VAL A 110 -5.72 -13.53 9.02
C VAL A 110 -4.56 -13.61 8.02
N LYS A 111 -4.62 -12.85 6.91
CA LYS A 111 -3.53 -12.79 5.92
C LYS A 111 -2.25 -12.22 6.52
N PHE A 112 -2.35 -11.14 7.31
CA PHE A 112 -1.21 -10.49 7.93
C PHE A 112 -0.53 -11.41 8.96
N ARG A 113 -1.29 -12.02 9.87
CA ARG A 113 -0.77 -12.97 10.90
C ARG A 113 -0.09 -14.17 10.28
N LYS A 114 -0.62 -14.69 9.17
CA LYS A 114 0.03 -15.80 8.45
C LYS A 114 1.42 -15.42 7.93
N ARG A 115 1.63 -14.17 7.56
CA ARG A 115 2.88 -13.67 6.97
C ARG A 115 3.85 -13.13 8.01
N TYR A 116 3.34 -12.52 9.07
CA TYR A 116 4.09 -11.91 10.16
C TYR A 116 3.59 -12.42 11.52
N PRO A 117 3.82 -13.73 11.84
CA PRO A 117 3.27 -14.36 13.04
C PRO A 117 3.80 -13.73 14.34
N GLU A 118 5.00 -13.14 14.29
CA GLU A 118 5.67 -12.53 15.46
C GLU A 118 5.20 -11.08 15.73
N ILE A 119 4.38 -10.49 14.83
CA ILE A 119 3.92 -9.12 14.97
C ILE A 119 2.43 -9.11 15.29
N PRO A 120 2.04 -8.94 16.55
CA PRO A 120 0.64 -8.82 16.93
C PRO A 120 0.08 -7.46 16.47
N VAL A 121 -1.13 -7.49 15.91
CA VAL A 121 -1.90 -6.29 15.58
C VAL A 121 -3.03 -6.15 16.58
N GLU A 122 -3.08 -5.03 17.28
CA GLU A 122 -4.22 -4.65 18.11
C GLU A 122 -5.31 -4.07 17.20
N LEU A 123 -6.52 -4.63 17.30
CA LEU A 123 -7.67 -4.16 16.54
C LEU A 123 -8.59 -3.35 17.44
N GLU A 124 -8.92 -2.13 17.03
CA GLU A 124 -9.90 -1.27 17.68
C GLU A 124 -11.01 -0.92 16.68
N THR A 125 -12.23 -1.41 16.91
CA THR A 125 -13.40 -1.15 16.06
C THR A 125 -14.59 -0.66 16.90
N PRO A 126 -15.53 0.08 16.30
CA PRO A 126 -16.80 0.37 16.96
C PRO A 126 -17.61 -0.91 17.18
N ASP A 127 -18.43 -0.93 18.24
CA ASP A 127 -19.35 -2.04 18.51
C ASP A 127 -20.54 -2.10 17.52
N ALA A 128 -20.67 -1.10 16.65
CA ALA A 128 -21.75 -1.00 15.67
C ALA A 128 -21.48 -1.83 14.42
N PHE A 129 -22.52 -2.44 13.87
CA PHE A 129 -22.46 -3.08 12.55
C PHE A 129 -22.30 -2.01 11.46
N ILE A 130 -21.19 -2.06 10.72
CA ILE A 130 -20.83 -1.06 9.70
C ILE A 130 -20.72 -1.74 8.35
N VAL A 131 -21.43 -1.19 7.37
CA VAL A 131 -21.29 -1.57 5.97
C VAL A 131 -20.80 -0.36 5.19
N ILE A 132 -19.78 -0.59 4.36
CA ILE A 132 -19.12 0.48 3.60
C ILE A 132 -19.15 0.09 2.12
N PRO A 133 -19.65 0.96 1.23
CA PRO A 133 -19.58 0.72 -0.21
C PRO A 133 -18.12 0.88 -0.70
N MET A 134 -17.46 -0.25 -0.99
CA MET A 134 -16.07 -0.27 -1.43
C MET A 134 -15.77 -1.45 -2.37
N ASP A 135 -14.67 -1.37 -3.07
CA ASP A 135 -14.01 -2.54 -3.66
C ASP A 135 -13.18 -3.22 -2.57
N SER A 136 -13.70 -4.31 -2.01
CA SER A 136 -13.10 -5.00 -0.86
C SER A 136 -11.68 -5.51 -1.16
N MET A 137 -11.39 -5.94 -2.40
CA MET A 137 -10.05 -6.41 -2.76
C MET A 137 -9.03 -5.28 -2.76
N LEU A 138 -9.40 -4.12 -3.29
CA LEU A 138 -8.52 -2.95 -3.33
C LEU A 138 -8.29 -2.39 -1.91
N ILE A 139 -9.32 -2.34 -1.08
CA ILE A 139 -9.15 -1.86 0.31
C ILE A 139 -8.38 -2.87 1.16
N GLN A 140 -8.57 -4.19 0.99
CA GLN A 140 -7.70 -5.19 1.60
C GLN A 140 -6.23 -4.96 1.23
N GLN A 141 -5.94 -4.63 -0.03
CA GLN A 141 -4.58 -4.33 -0.47
C GLN A 141 -4.02 -3.08 0.20
N VAL A 142 -4.83 -2.02 0.35
CA VAL A 142 -4.41 -0.81 1.09
C VAL A 142 -4.03 -1.18 2.51
N LEU A 143 -4.92 -1.87 3.25
CA LEU A 143 -4.67 -2.25 4.63
C LEU A 143 -3.44 -3.15 4.78
N MET A 144 -3.29 -4.15 3.90
CA MET A 144 -2.08 -5.00 3.86
C MET A 144 -0.81 -4.18 3.63
N ASN A 145 -0.80 -3.26 2.65
CA ASN A 145 0.35 -2.41 2.39
C ASN A 145 0.71 -1.52 3.59
N LEU A 146 -0.28 -0.97 4.30
CA LEU A 146 -0.04 -0.14 5.47
C LEU A 146 0.53 -0.95 6.65
N LEU A 147 -0.03 -2.12 6.93
CA LEU A 147 0.45 -3.01 7.99
C LEU A 147 1.85 -3.56 7.66
N GLU A 148 2.10 -3.95 6.41
CA GLU A 148 3.42 -4.43 5.96
C GLU A 148 4.47 -3.32 5.99
N ASN A 149 4.12 -2.07 5.69
CA ASN A 149 5.04 -0.94 5.84
C ASN A 149 5.48 -0.77 7.30
N ALA A 150 4.58 -0.87 8.26
CA ALA A 150 4.94 -0.83 9.67
C ALA A 150 5.84 -2.03 10.04
N ALA A 151 5.49 -3.25 9.62
CA ALA A 151 6.25 -4.46 9.92
C ALA A 151 7.69 -4.41 9.36
N LEU A 152 7.90 -3.77 8.20
CA LEU A 152 9.20 -3.76 7.51
C LEU A 152 10.07 -2.54 7.84
N HIS A 153 9.46 -1.41 8.21
CA HIS A 153 10.16 -0.12 8.30
C HIS A 153 10.11 0.56 9.67
N ALA A 154 9.22 0.12 10.56
CA ALA A 154 9.10 0.68 11.89
C ALA A 154 10.11 0.02 12.84
N GLU A 155 11.41 0.31 12.66
CA GLU A 155 12.48 -0.23 13.52
C GLU A 155 12.20 0.07 14.99
N GLY A 156 12.37 -0.95 15.84
CA GLY A 156 12.11 -0.84 17.29
C GLY A 156 10.63 -0.84 17.66
N MET A 157 9.72 -1.09 16.70
CA MET A 157 8.28 -1.20 16.96
C MET A 157 7.99 -2.33 17.94
N THR A 158 7.16 -2.01 18.94
CA THR A 158 6.63 -2.98 19.92
C THR A 158 5.11 -3.04 19.91
N LYS A 159 4.47 -2.08 19.22
CA LYS A 159 3.01 -1.98 19.13
C LYS A 159 2.59 -1.57 17.73
N LEU A 160 1.65 -2.34 17.15
CA LEU A 160 1.00 -2.05 15.87
C LEU A 160 -0.52 -2.10 16.08
N THR A 161 -1.21 -1.01 15.77
CA THR A 161 -2.65 -0.89 15.97
C THR A 161 -3.34 -0.62 14.65
N LEU A 162 -4.41 -1.35 14.36
CA LEU A 162 -5.38 -1.03 13.33
C LEU A 162 -6.67 -0.57 14.01
N LYS A 163 -7.00 0.70 13.81
CA LYS A 163 -8.19 1.32 14.39
C LYS A 163 -9.15 1.75 13.30
N VAL A 164 -10.44 1.48 13.50
CA VAL A 164 -11.51 2.00 12.65
C VAL A 164 -12.53 2.70 13.53
N PHE A 165 -12.98 3.86 13.09
CA PHE A 165 -14.03 4.65 13.76
C PHE A 165 -14.80 5.48 12.75
N THR A 166 -15.98 5.94 13.13
CA THR A 166 -16.84 6.75 12.26
C THR A 166 -16.82 8.21 12.68
N VAL A 167 -16.82 9.10 11.69
CA VAL A 167 -16.97 10.55 11.88
C VAL A 167 -17.99 11.06 10.87
N GLY A 168 -19.21 11.33 11.31
CA GLY A 168 -20.33 11.61 10.41
C GLY A 168 -20.56 10.44 9.45
N ASN A 169 -20.64 10.73 8.17
CA ASN A 169 -20.81 9.73 7.11
C ASN A 169 -19.48 9.13 6.59
N ARG A 170 -18.43 9.12 7.40
CA ARG A 170 -17.12 8.60 7.02
C ARG A 170 -16.64 7.52 7.98
N ALA A 171 -16.19 6.40 7.43
CA ALA A 171 -15.39 5.43 8.14
C ALA A 171 -13.93 5.83 8.01
N VAL A 172 -13.25 6.01 9.12
CA VAL A 172 -11.84 6.37 9.21
C VAL A 172 -11.05 5.15 9.63
N PHE A 173 -10.06 4.79 8.83
CA PHE A 173 -9.12 3.71 9.09
C PHE A 173 -7.78 4.31 9.48
N GLU A 174 -7.20 3.82 10.55
CA GLU A 174 -5.95 4.31 11.10
C GLU A 174 -5.02 3.14 11.41
N VAL A 175 -3.82 3.16 10.83
CA VAL A 175 -2.74 2.21 11.14
C VAL A 175 -1.65 2.98 11.86
N THR A 176 -1.35 2.59 13.09
CA THR A 176 -0.38 3.27 13.96
C THR A 176 0.68 2.30 14.46
N ASP A 177 1.93 2.65 14.26
CA ASP A 177 3.09 2.00 14.87
C ASP A 177 3.80 2.95 15.84
N ASN A 178 4.53 2.38 16.79
CA ASN A 178 5.39 3.12 17.72
C ASN A 178 6.88 2.93 17.42
N GLY A 179 7.25 2.78 16.16
CA GLY A 179 8.62 2.56 15.72
C GLY A 179 9.44 3.84 15.57
N CYS A 180 10.48 3.78 14.71
CA CYS A 180 11.45 4.87 14.54
C CYS A 180 10.88 6.16 13.95
N GLY A 181 9.69 6.15 13.36
CA GLY A 181 9.06 7.30 12.72
C GLY A 181 9.71 7.69 11.37
N ILE A 182 9.15 8.74 10.77
CA ILE A 182 9.53 9.24 9.43
C ILE A 182 9.98 10.70 9.52
N PRO A 183 11.13 11.08 8.91
CA PRO A 183 11.55 12.47 8.83
C PRO A 183 10.55 13.35 8.07
N ARG A 184 10.42 14.63 8.48
CA ARG A 184 9.47 15.60 7.90
C ARG A 184 9.63 15.79 6.38
N GLU A 185 10.85 15.74 5.88
CA GLU A 185 11.15 15.87 4.45
C GLU A 185 10.53 14.72 3.66
N ARG A 186 10.64 13.48 4.16
CA ARG A 186 10.06 12.29 3.53
C ARG A 186 8.54 12.22 3.65
N LEU A 187 7.94 12.79 4.70
CA LEU A 187 6.47 12.83 4.83
C LEU A 187 5.81 13.58 3.68
N LYS A 188 6.45 14.62 3.14
CA LYS A 188 5.90 15.43 2.04
C LYS A 188 5.78 14.66 0.72
N THR A 189 6.66 13.70 0.50
CA THR A 189 6.75 12.90 -0.73
C THR A 189 6.27 11.47 -0.55
N LEU A 190 5.80 11.10 0.64
CA LEU A 190 5.49 9.74 1.05
C LEU A 190 4.52 9.03 0.10
N PHE A 191 3.53 9.74 -0.40
CA PHE A 191 2.49 9.22 -1.30
C PHE A 191 2.73 9.53 -2.78
N SER A 192 3.79 10.27 -3.13
CA SER A 192 4.05 10.67 -4.53
C SER A 192 4.80 9.62 -5.35
N GLY A 193 5.34 8.59 -4.71
CA GLY A 193 6.09 7.52 -5.39
C GLY A 193 7.45 7.94 -5.94
N THR A 194 7.84 9.20 -5.76
CA THR A 194 9.12 9.76 -6.23
C THR A 194 9.84 10.43 -5.08
N ASP A 195 10.90 9.81 -4.59
CA ASP A 195 11.86 10.47 -3.73
C ASP A 195 13.19 10.58 -4.52
N PRO A 196 13.48 11.74 -5.14
CA PRO A 196 14.67 11.91 -5.96
C PRO A 196 15.98 11.87 -5.16
N ASP A 197 15.93 12.10 -3.84
CA ASP A 197 17.10 12.27 -2.98
C ASP A 197 17.51 10.99 -2.22
N VAL A 198 16.80 9.87 -2.39
CA VAL A 198 17.19 8.60 -1.76
C VAL A 198 18.24 7.90 -2.63
N PRO A 199 19.47 7.70 -2.13
CA PRO A 199 20.49 6.91 -2.82
C PRO A 199 19.97 5.52 -3.18
N ALA A 200 20.34 5.01 -4.35
CA ALA A 200 19.90 3.70 -4.84
C ALA A 200 20.17 2.55 -3.85
N ASP A 201 21.25 2.67 -3.06
CA ASP A 201 21.62 1.68 -2.03
C ASP A 201 20.69 1.68 -0.79
N SER A 202 20.03 2.79 -0.52
CA SER A 202 19.07 2.88 0.61
C SER A 202 17.68 2.38 0.25
N ARG A 203 17.44 2.06 -1.02
CA ARG A 203 16.14 1.57 -1.53
C ARG A 203 15.95 0.06 -1.33
N LYS A 204 16.85 -0.60 -0.59
CA LYS A 204 16.88 -2.07 -0.47
C LYS A 204 15.59 -2.73 0.06
N HIS A 205 14.64 -1.99 0.65
CA HIS A 205 13.43 -2.61 1.24
C HIS A 205 12.13 -1.80 1.12
N GLY A 206 12.01 -0.78 0.28
CA GLY A 206 10.74 -0.07 0.20
C GLY A 206 10.77 1.13 -0.73
N MET A 207 10.45 0.92 -1.97
CA MET A 207 10.03 2.03 -2.81
C MET A 207 8.65 2.48 -2.37
N GLY A 208 8.45 3.80 -2.33
CA GLY A 208 7.17 4.43 -2.06
C GLY A 208 6.01 4.06 -3.01
N ILE A 209 6.17 3.02 -3.83
CA ILE A 209 5.13 2.49 -4.73
C ILE A 209 3.95 1.97 -3.93
N GLY A 210 4.17 1.23 -2.84
CA GLY A 210 3.07 0.71 -2.02
C GLY A 210 2.15 1.82 -1.50
N LEU A 211 2.73 2.90 -0.99
CA LEU A 211 1.96 4.03 -0.46
C LEU A 211 1.36 4.92 -1.56
N SER A 212 2.02 5.08 -2.70
CA SER A 212 1.42 5.79 -3.84
C SER A 212 0.25 5.01 -4.44
N VAL A 213 0.33 3.66 -4.45
CA VAL A 213 -0.80 2.78 -4.79
C VAL A 213 -1.95 2.96 -3.81
N CYS A 214 -1.67 2.97 -2.49
CA CYS A 214 -2.69 3.24 -1.48
C CYS A 214 -3.40 4.57 -1.74
N ALA A 215 -2.63 5.63 -2.01
CA ALA A 215 -3.21 6.94 -2.31
C ALA A 215 -4.08 6.93 -3.58
N ALA A 216 -3.66 6.23 -4.63
CA ALA A 216 -4.43 6.09 -5.86
C ALA A 216 -5.75 5.32 -5.63
N ILE A 217 -5.70 4.20 -4.89
CA ILE A 217 -6.88 3.40 -4.54
C ILE A 217 -7.87 4.23 -3.71
N ILE A 218 -7.40 4.88 -2.66
CA ILE A 218 -8.26 5.68 -1.77
C ILE A 218 -8.88 6.85 -2.53
N LYS A 219 -8.11 7.54 -3.37
CA LYS A 219 -8.62 8.61 -4.23
C LYS A 219 -9.69 8.10 -5.21
N ALA A 220 -9.49 6.91 -5.82
CA ALA A 220 -10.47 6.30 -6.71
C ALA A 220 -11.79 5.94 -5.98
N HIS A 221 -11.73 5.69 -4.67
CA HIS A 221 -12.89 5.50 -3.81
C HIS A 221 -13.56 6.80 -3.36
N GLY A 222 -12.98 7.99 -3.68
CA GLY A 222 -13.47 9.29 -3.24
C GLY A 222 -12.97 9.70 -1.85
N GLY A 223 -12.04 8.94 -1.28
CA GLY A 223 -11.43 9.20 0.03
C GLY A 223 -10.13 10.03 -0.05
N GLU A 224 -9.51 10.22 1.10
CA GLU A 224 -8.22 10.86 1.26
C GLU A 224 -7.35 10.05 2.24
N ILE A 225 -6.04 10.01 2.00
CA ILE A 225 -5.06 9.36 2.86
C ILE A 225 -4.03 10.38 3.36
N LYS A 226 -3.66 10.30 4.63
CA LYS A 226 -2.69 11.18 5.28
C LYS A 226 -1.76 10.39 6.19
N ALA A 227 -0.57 10.92 6.41
CA ALA A 227 0.40 10.38 7.36
C ALA A 227 0.83 11.45 8.35
N GLU A 228 0.92 11.06 9.61
CA GLU A 228 1.50 11.84 10.70
C GLU A 228 2.61 11.01 11.32
N SER A 229 3.79 11.59 11.51
CA SER A 229 4.92 10.88 12.11
C SER A 229 5.88 11.84 12.77
N ARG A 230 6.55 11.35 13.82
CA ARG A 230 7.68 12.01 14.48
C ARG A 230 8.78 10.98 14.69
N LEU A 231 10.02 11.41 14.45
CA LEU A 231 11.18 10.56 14.69
C LEU A 231 11.23 10.11 16.16
N GLY A 232 11.34 8.80 16.37
CA GLY A 232 11.36 8.16 17.68
C GLY A 232 10.01 7.98 18.37
N GLU A 233 8.91 8.46 17.76
CA GLU A 233 7.56 8.33 18.33
C GLU A 233 6.64 7.39 17.51
N GLY A 234 7.05 7.05 16.27
CA GLY A 234 6.29 6.19 15.38
C GLY A 234 5.55 6.93 14.25
N THR A 235 4.67 6.20 13.58
CA THR A 235 3.92 6.71 12.43
C THR A 235 2.45 6.32 12.53
N THR A 236 1.58 7.25 12.15
CA THR A 236 0.15 7.02 11.98
C THR A 236 -0.22 7.34 10.53
N ILE A 237 -0.77 6.36 9.82
CA ILE A 237 -1.36 6.56 8.49
C ILE A 237 -2.85 6.40 8.61
N ARG A 238 -3.58 7.41 8.14
CA ARG A 238 -5.04 7.49 8.23
C ARG A 238 -5.65 7.70 6.86
N PHE A 239 -6.72 6.97 6.55
CA PHE A 239 -7.56 7.24 5.39
C PHE A 239 -9.03 7.12 5.75
N TRP A 240 -9.90 7.68 4.91
CA TRP A 240 -11.34 7.59 5.12
C TRP A 240 -12.07 7.20 3.83
N LEU A 241 -13.21 6.54 4.00
CA LEU A 241 -14.17 6.21 2.96
C LEU A 241 -15.56 6.72 3.38
N GLU A 242 -16.38 7.07 2.40
CA GLU A 242 -17.79 7.40 2.69
C GLU A 242 -18.56 6.14 3.08
N THR A 243 -19.38 6.25 4.12
CA THR A 243 -20.34 5.22 4.53
C THR A 243 -21.71 5.62 4.05
N GLU A 244 -22.55 4.66 3.68
CA GLU A 244 -23.98 4.87 3.58
C GLU A 244 -24.59 4.70 4.97
N GLU A 245 -25.40 5.66 5.43
CA GLU A 245 -26.25 5.44 6.59
C GLU A 245 -27.25 4.34 6.22
N ILE A 246 -27.04 3.16 6.76
CA ILE A 246 -28.09 2.14 6.75
C ILE A 246 -29.04 2.56 7.89
N GLU A 247 -30.13 3.27 7.55
CA GLU A 247 -31.28 3.31 8.43
C GLU A 247 -31.68 1.84 8.68
N MET A 248 -31.41 1.33 9.88
CA MET A 248 -32.02 0.09 10.32
C MET A 248 -33.50 0.41 10.42
N GLU A 249 -34.28 0.01 9.42
CA GLU A 249 -35.74 -0.09 9.60
C GLU A 249 -35.95 -0.96 10.84
N ASP A 250 -36.43 -0.33 11.89
CA ASP A 250 -36.87 -1.01 13.09
C ASP A 250 -37.88 -2.06 12.64
N ALA A 251 -37.46 -3.32 12.70
CA ALA A 251 -38.38 -4.45 12.61
C ALA A 251 -39.19 -4.47 13.92
N GLU A 252 -40.03 -3.44 14.09
CA GLU A 252 -41.10 -3.46 15.09
C GLU A 252 -42.34 -4.04 14.42
N ASP A 253 -42.83 -5.10 15.07
CA ASP A 253 -44.21 -5.58 15.11
C ASP A 253 -44.78 -6.29 13.87
N GLU A 254 -44.62 -7.59 13.82
CA GLU A 254 -45.76 -8.47 13.57
C GLU A 254 -45.95 -9.40 14.77
N GLN A 255 -46.94 -9.00 15.59
CA GLN A 255 -47.62 -9.86 16.58
C GLN A 255 -48.55 -10.83 15.86
#